data_fcc9ee99a5199fafb86d4b2303395c9b
#
_entry.id   fcc9ee99a5199fafb86d4b2303395c9b
#
_cell.length_a   1.000
_cell.length_b   1.000
_cell.length_c   1.000
_cell.angle_alpha   90.00
_cell.angle_beta   90.00
_cell.angle_gamma   90.00
#
_symmetry.space_group_name_H-M   'P 1'
#
loop_
_entity.id
_entity.type
_entity.pdbx_description
1 polymer ?
#
loop_
_entity_poly.entity_id
_entity_poly.type
_entity_poly.pdbx_seq_one_letter_code
_entity_poly.pdbx_strand_id
1 'polypeptide(L)'
;MIRFTPLLLFIALLMAGFVYAQPDKVFASHVKTIRLNRAGDPLSYPIIRLNSTDLLELHFDDMDGGVKNYYYTIQLCNADWLPAQLNYFDYVKGFSQVRINNYKASSISLTRYTHYQAAMPDRNCQPTKSGNYLLKVFLDGDTSKLVFTKRMFVLDEKI
;
A
#
# COMPACT_ATOMS: atom_id res chain seq x y z
N MET A 1 -5.26 -26.97 -50.13
CA MET A 1 -4.42 -26.15 -49.22
C MET A 1 -5.31 -25.60 -48.13
N ILE A 2 -5.27 -26.19 -46.96
CA ILE A 2 -6.10 -25.80 -45.80
C ILE A 2 -5.39 -24.57 -45.15
N ARG A 3 -6.06 -23.43 -45.14
CA ARG A 3 -5.54 -22.18 -44.56
C ARG A 3 -5.67 -22.23 -43.03
N PHE A 4 -4.62 -22.61 -42.32
CA PHE A 4 -4.52 -22.64 -40.85
C PHE A 4 -4.25 -21.28 -40.21
N THR A 5 -4.16 -20.21 -41.00
CA THR A 5 -3.82 -18.86 -40.52
C THR A 5 -4.79 -18.25 -39.49
N PRO A 6 -6.14 -18.40 -39.58
CA PRO A 6 -7.02 -17.77 -38.59
C PRO A 6 -6.98 -18.48 -37.22
N LEU A 7 -6.70 -19.79 -37.18
CA LEU A 7 -6.62 -20.53 -35.92
C LEU A 7 -5.35 -20.16 -35.12
N LEU A 8 -4.22 -19.97 -35.82
CA LEU A 8 -2.97 -19.50 -35.19
C LEU A 8 -3.08 -18.09 -34.61
N LEU A 9 -3.79 -17.21 -35.32
CA LEU A 9 -4.04 -15.82 -34.83
C LEU A 9 -4.95 -15.82 -33.59
N PHE A 10 -5.92 -16.70 -33.52
CA PHE A 10 -6.82 -16.82 -32.37
C PHE A 10 -6.12 -17.40 -31.14
N ILE A 11 -5.22 -18.36 -31.31
CA ILE A 11 -4.39 -18.92 -30.24
C ILE A 11 -3.38 -17.85 -29.71
N ALA A 12 -2.80 -17.07 -30.61
CA ALA A 12 -1.91 -15.97 -30.19
C ALA A 12 -2.64 -14.88 -29.38
N LEU A 13 -3.91 -14.62 -29.67
CA LEU A 13 -4.74 -13.66 -28.91
C LEU A 13 -5.10 -14.17 -27.51
N LEU A 14 -5.23 -15.48 -27.32
CA LEU A 14 -5.49 -16.13 -26.04
C LEU A 14 -4.26 -16.15 -25.11
N MET A 15 -3.06 -15.96 -25.65
CA MET A 15 -1.81 -15.87 -24.91
C MET A 15 -1.48 -14.42 -24.48
N ALA A 16 -2.40 -13.45 -24.67
CA ALA A 16 -2.28 -12.13 -24.10
C ALA A 16 -2.24 -12.30 -22.57
N GLY A 17 -1.03 -12.37 -22.02
CA GLY A 17 -0.75 -12.69 -20.64
C GLY A 17 -1.55 -11.78 -19.72
N PHE A 18 -2.13 -12.36 -18.68
CA PHE A 18 -2.72 -11.60 -17.57
C PHE A 18 -1.63 -10.74 -16.95
N VAL A 19 -1.65 -9.45 -17.27
CA VAL A 19 -0.82 -8.46 -16.57
C VAL A 19 -1.37 -8.41 -15.15
N TYR A 20 -0.74 -9.12 -14.24
CA TYR A 20 -0.97 -8.99 -12.80
C TYR A 20 -0.34 -7.66 -12.34
N ALA A 21 -0.97 -6.54 -12.68
CA ALA A 21 -0.73 -5.37 -11.87
C ALA A 21 -1.30 -5.69 -10.48
N GLN A 22 -0.46 -5.73 -9.46
CA GLN A 22 -0.99 -5.80 -8.08
C GLN A 22 -1.64 -4.46 -7.78
N PRO A 23 -2.96 -4.33 -7.89
CA PRO A 23 -3.64 -3.08 -7.59
C PRO A 23 -3.64 -2.84 -6.09
N ASP A 24 -3.91 -1.60 -5.71
CA ASP A 24 -4.43 -1.33 -4.38
C ASP A 24 -5.56 -2.31 -4.09
N LYS A 25 -5.44 -3.11 -3.05
CA LYS A 25 -6.40 -4.17 -2.77
C LYS A 25 -6.93 -4.06 -1.34
N VAL A 26 -8.25 -4.18 -1.21
CA VAL A 26 -8.93 -4.22 0.10
C VAL A 26 -9.36 -5.66 0.35
N PHE A 27 -8.94 -6.21 1.48
CA PHE A 27 -9.27 -7.58 1.90
C PHE A 27 -10.36 -7.58 2.97
N ALA A 28 -10.44 -6.53 3.80
CA ALA A 28 -11.42 -6.40 4.87
C ALA A 28 -12.60 -5.53 4.40
N SER A 29 -13.78 -6.11 4.28
CA SER A 29 -14.99 -5.44 3.76
C SER A 29 -15.49 -4.28 4.62
N HIS A 30 -15.17 -4.30 5.92
CA HIS A 30 -15.54 -3.25 6.88
C HIS A 30 -14.64 -2.01 6.80
N VAL A 31 -13.51 -2.06 6.10
CA VAL A 31 -12.63 -0.90 5.95
C VAL A 31 -12.97 -0.14 4.67
N LYS A 32 -13.14 1.18 4.80
CA LYS A 32 -13.58 2.10 3.74
C LYS A 32 -12.70 3.35 3.68
N THR A 33 -12.94 4.18 2.68
CA THR A 33 -12.35 5.53 2.54
C THR A 33 -10.82 5.53 2.60
N ILE A 34 -10.17 4.46 2.06
CA ILE A 34 -8.72 4.32 2.15
C ILE A 34 -8.05 5.32 1.22
N ARG A 35 -7.29 6.25 1.80
CA ARG A 35 -6.50 7.26 1.06
C ARG A 35 -5.05 7.22 1.52
N LEU A 36 -4.14 7.37 0.57
CA LEU A 36 -2.72 7.57 0.79
C LEU A 36 -2.26 8.67 -0.16
N ASN A 37 -1.88 9.82 0.39
CA ASN A 37 -1.52 11.02 -0.34
C ASN A 37 -0.35 11.72 0.35
N ARG A 38 0.26 12.72 -0.30
CA ARG A 38 1.26 13.58 0.38
C ARG A 38 0.58 14.39 1.47
N ALA A 39 1.32 14.61 2.56
CA ALA A 39 0.84 15.42 3.66
C ALA A 39 0.46 16.83 3.18
N GLY A 40 -0.75 17.26 3.55
CA GLY A 40 -1.30 18.55 3.16
C GLY A 40 -1.85 18.65 1.72
N ASP A 41 -1.77 17.57 0.91
CA ASP A 41 -2.31 17.56 -0.46
C ASP A 41 -3.13 16.27 -0.72
N PRO A 42 -4.45 16.29 -0.42
CA PRO A 42 -5.32 15.13 -0.53
C PRO A 42 -5.49 14.55 -1.95
N LEU A 43 -5.14 15.31 -2.98
CA LEU A 43 -5.28 14.92 -4.39
C LEU A 43 -3.96 14.43 -4.99
N SER A 44 -2.86 14.49 -4.25
CA SER A 44 -1.55 14.08 -4.74
C SER A 44 -1.40 12.57 -4.83
N TYR A 45 -0.48 12.14 -5.68
CA TYR A 45 -0.01 10.76 -5.69
C TYR A 45 0.88 10.48 -4.47
N PRO A 46 0.91 9.23 -3.98
CA PRO A 46 1.73 8.81 -2.84
C PRO A 46 3.20 8.66 -3.23
N ILE A 47 3.84 9.78 -3.49
CA ILE A 47 5.24 9.88 -3.92
C ILE A 47 6.01 10.69 -2.90
N ILE A 48 7.14 10.15 -2.42
CA ILE A 48 8.09 10.85 -1.56
C ILE A 48 9.50 10.76 -2.14
N ARG A 49 10.35 11.69 -1.76
CA ARG A 49 11.77 11.67 -2.10
C ARG A 49 12.57 10.99 -1.01
N LEU A 50 13.53 10.19 -1.42
CA LEU A 50 14.47 9.53 -0.50
C LEU A 50 15.29 10.58 0.26
N ASN A 51 15.52 10.36 1.55
CA ASN A 51 16.27 11.27 2.43
C ASN A 51 15.69 12.70 2.52
N SER A 52 14.44 12.91 2.17
CA SER A 52 13.74 14.19 2.31
C SER A 52 12.90 14.24 3.59
N THR A 53 12.25 15.37 3.80
CA THR A 53 11.22 15.55 4.83
C THR A 53 9.80 15.30 4.31
N ASP A 54 9.66 14.75 3.11
CA ASP A 54 8.36 14.44 2.52
C ASP A 54 7.64 13.40 3.38
N LEU A 55 6.35 13.62 3.60
CA LEU A 55 5.48 12.71 4.34
C LEU A 55 4.25 12.35 3.51
N LEU A 56 3.79 11.13 3.66
CA LEU A 56 2.48 10.68 3.22
C LEU A 56 1.54 10.62 4.43
N GLU A 57 0.27 10.86 4.17
CA GLU A 57 -0.81 10.64 5.12
C GLU A 57 -1.67 9.48 4.65
N LEU A 58 -1.76 8.47 5.50
CA LEU A 58 -2.69 7.37 5.36
C LEU A 58 -3.94 7.68 6.18
N HIS A 59 -5.11 7.54 5.55
CA HIS A 59 -6.42 7.66 6.20
C HIS A 59 -7.29 6.47 5.81
N PHE A 60 -8.05 5.95 6.75
CA PHE A 60 -9.10 4.96 6.48
C PHE A 60 -10.13 4.91 7.61
N ASP A 61 -11.31 4.41 7.28
CA ASP A 61 -12.43 4.27 8.21
C ASP A 61 -12.72 2.78 8.46
N ASP A 62 -12.79 2.39 9.73
CA ASP A 62 -13.28 1.08 10.17
C ASP A 62 -14.76 1.18 10.55
N MET A 63 -15.62 0.58 9.73
CA MET A 63 -17.08 0.66 9.85
C MET A 63 -17.67 -0.28 10.91
N ASP A 64 -16.89 -1.19 11.49
CA ASP A 64 -17.35 -2.01 12.62
C ASP A 64 -17.43 -1.20 13.92
N GLY A 65 -16.77 -0.02 13.95
CA GLY A 65 -16.63 0.79 15.15
C GLY A 65 -15.72 0.17 16.20
N GLY A 66 -15.52 0.90 17.30
CA GLY A 66 -14.55 0.49 18.32
C GLY A 66 -13.11 0.71 17.89
N VAL A 67 -12.17 0.40 18.78
CA VAL A 67 -10.74 0.58 18.54
C VAL A 67 -10.10 -0.78 18.30
N LYS A 68 -9.45 -0.93 17.14
CA LYS A 68 -8.68 -2.10 16.77
C LYS A 68 -7.19 -1.77 16.67
N ASN A 69 -6.33 -2.76 16.79
CA ASN A 69 -4.89 -2.60 16.68
C ASN A 69 -4.45 -2.80 15.23
N TYR A 70 -4.34 -1.71 14.49
CA TYR A 70 -3.80 -1.74 13.14
C TYR A 70 -2.29 -1.50 13.15
N TYR A 71 -1.58 -2.21 12.28
CA TYR A 71 -0.15 -2.07 12.03
C TYR A 71 0.09 -1.91 10.55
N TYR A 72 1.16 -1.23 10.19
CA TYR A 72 1.62 -1.17 8.82
C TYR A 72 3.06 -1.61 8.68
N THR A 73 3.41 -2.05 7.49
CA THR A 73 4.76 -2.28 6.98
C THR A 73 4.86 -1.79 5.55
N ILE A 74 6.07 -1.56 5.07
CA ILE A 74 6.33 -1.23 3.67
C ILE A 74 7.21 -2.32 3.05
N GLN A 75 6.89 -2.75 1.85
CA GLN A 75 7.62 -3.77 1.12
C GLN A 75 8.14 -3.22 -0.20
N LEU A 76 9.45 -3.29 -0.43
CA LEU A 76 10.05 -2.96 -1.71
C LEU A 76 9.62 -3.99 -2.76
N CYS A 77 9.24 -3.50 -3.93
CA CYS A 77 8.79 -4.29 -5.08
C CYS A 77 9.63 -3.97 -6.31
N ASN A 78 9.66 -4.90 -7.26
CA ASN A 78 10.19 -4.70 -8.60
C ASN A 78 9.21 -3.90 -9.49
N ALA A 79 9.51 -3.75 -10.78
CA ALA A 79 8.66 -3.06 -11.74
C ALA A 79 7.28 -3.71 -11.91
N ASP A 80 7.17 -5.02 -11.71
CA ASP A 80 5.93 -5.79 -11.80
C ASP A 80 5.16 -5.85 -10.47
N TRP A 81 5.56 -5.06 -9.48
CA TRP A 81 5.01 -5.04 -8.13
C TRP A 81 5.14 -6.36 -7.35
N LEU A 82 6.04 -7.22 -7.78
CA LEU A 82 6.43 -8.41 -7.03
C LEU A 82 7.44 -8.03 -5.94
N PRO A 83 7.41 -8.72 -4.78
CA PRO A 83 8.36 -8.48 -3.71
C PRO A 83 9.81 -8.57 -4.21
N ALA A 84 10.62 -7.57 -3.88
CA ALA A 84 12.06 -7.63 -4.13
C ALA A 84 12.68 -8.78 -3.32
N GLN A 85 13.64 -9.48 -3.91
CA GLN A 85 14.39 -10.57 -3.24
C GLN A 85 15.52 -9.99 -2.39
N LEU A 86 15.14 -9.16 -1.41
CA LEU A 86 16.04 -8.52 -0.44
C LEU A 86 15.51 -8.74 0.96
N ASN A 87 16.40 -8.77 1.94
CA ASN A 87 15.96 -8.77 3.34
C ASN A 87 15.31 -7.41 3.67
N TYR A 88 14.35 -7.42 4.57
CA TYR A 88 13.61 -6.22 4.96
C TYR A 88 14.54 -5.06 5.36
N PHE A 89 15.55 -5.33 6.17
CA PHE A 89 16.48 -4.32 6.67
C PHE A 89 17.51 -3.81 5.64
N ASP A 90 17.54 -4.41 4.44
CA ASP A 90 18.35 -3.89 3.33
C ASP A 90 17.73 -2.67 2.65
N TYR A 91 16.39 -2.46 2.84
CA TYR A 91 15.67 -1.36 2.21
C TYR A 91 14.79 -0.55 3.18
N VAL A 92 14.70 -0.93 4.46
CA VAL A 92 14.02 -0.18 5.51
C VAL A 92 14.90 -0.07 6.75
N LYS A 93 15.00 1.14 7.28
CA LYS A 93 15.62 1.42 8.58
C LYS A 93 14.52 1.52 9.64
N GLY A 94 14.71 0.83 10.77
CA GLY A 94 13.80 0.86 11.90
C GLY A 94 13.12 -0.49 12.15
N PHE A 95 11.84 -0.47 12.48
CA PHE A 95 11.07 -1.68 12.78
C PHE A 95 10.39 -2.26 11.55
N SER A 96 10.18 -3.56 11.56
CA SER A 96 9.45 -4.25 10.48
C SER A 96 7.94 -3.94 10.48
N GLN A 97 7.43 -3.43 11.59
CA GLN A 97 6.01 -3.10 11.76
C GLN A 97 5.87 -1.87 12.64
N VAL A 98 4.94 -0.98 12.30
CA VAL A 98 4.60 0.21 13.09
C VAL A 98 3.12 0.21 13.39
N ARG A 99 2.77 0.41 14.67
CA ARG A 99 1.37 0.51 15.11
C ARG A 99 0.77 1.87 14.71
N ILE A 100 -0.47 1.85 14.24
CA ILE A 100 -1.26 3.04 13.95
C ILE A 100 -1.97 3.47 15.24
N ASN A 101 -1.46 4.51 15.89
CA ASN A 101 -1.93 4.96 17.20
C ASN A 101 -2.89 6.16 17.12
N ASN A 102 -2.96 6.84 15.96
CA ASN A 102 -3.83 8.00 15.80
C ASN A 102 -5.17 7.53 15.23
N TYR A 103 -6.21 7.66 16.05
CA TYR A 103 -7.57 7.31 15.66
C TYR A 103 -8.60 8.20 16.35
N LYS A 104 -9.77 8.34 15.73
CA LYS A 104 -10.88 9.12 16.24
C LYS A 104 -12.20 8.35 16.00
N ALA A 105 -12.94 8.07 17.07
CA ALA A 105 -14.26 7.47 16.95
C ALA A 105 -15.29 8.52 16.50
N SER A 106 -16.25 8.11 15.66
CA SER A 106 -17.40 8.95 15.30
C SER A 106 -18.29 9.17 16.54
N SER A 107 -18.67 10.43 16.80
CA SER A 107 -19.46 10.77 18.00
C SER A 107 -20.95 11.03 17.73
N ILE A 108 -21.31 11.47 16.53
CA ILE A 108 -22.67 11.96 16.22
C ILE A 108 -23.25 11.28 14.95
N SER A 109 -22.55 10.32 14.38
CA SER A 109 -23.00 9.63 13.16
C SER A 109 -24.03 8.54 13.47
N LEU A 110 -25.03 8.41 12.61
CA LEU A 110 -25.99 7.28 12.62
C LEU A 110 -25.27 5.93 12.43
N THR A 111 -24.16 5.94 11.69
CA THR A 111 -23.29 4.78 11.53
C THR A 111 -22.02 5.00 12.36
N ARG A 112 -21.76 4.11 13.29
CA ARG A 112 -20.53 4.15 14.08
C ARG A 112 -19.35 3.72 13.22
N TYR A 113 -18.27 4.49 13.23
CA TYR A 113 -17.00 4.14 12.61
C TYR A 113 -15.84 4.69 13.42
N THR A 114 -14.66 4.15 13.20
CA THR A 114 -13.40 4.69 13.75
C THR A 114 -12.51 5.10 12.61
N HIS A 115 -12.15 6.39 12.57
CA HIS A 115 -11.20 6.94 11.62
C HIS A 115 -9.80 6.73 12.12
N TYR A 116 -8.93 6.15 11.28
CA TYR A 116 -7.51 5.95 11.53
C TYR A 116 -6.67 6.84 10.64
N GLN A 117 -5.57 7.34 11.19
CA GLN A 117 -4.61 8.17 10.48
C GLN A 117 -3.19 7.78 10.85
N ALA A 118 -2.28 7.79 9.86
CA ALA A 118 -0.85 7.62 10.09
C ALA A 118 -0.05 8.50 9.14
N ALA A 119 0.99 9.16 9.65
CA ALA A 119 2.00 9.83 8.82
C ALA A 119 3.16 8.86 8.56
N MET A 120 3.65 8.82 7.33
CA MET A 120 4.76 7.95 6.92
C MET A 120 5.64 8.61 5.82
N PRO A 121 6.94 8.30 5.78
CA PRO A 121 7.64 7.38 6.68
C PRO A 121 7.73 7.95 8.10
N ASP A 122 7.62 7.07 9.08
CA ASP A 122 7.89 7.36 10.48
C ASP A 122 9.36 7.07 10.78
N ARG A 123 9.94 7.71 11.81
CA ARG A 123 11.34 7.47 12.23
C ARG A 123 11.66 6.01 12.50
N ASN A 124 10.66 5.20 12.80
CA ASN A 124 10.77 3.77 13.07
C ASN A 124 10.50 2.90 11.83
N CYS A 125 10.23 3.49 10.66
CA CYS A 125 10.02 2.76 9.41
C CYS A 125 10.33 3.69 8.24
N GLN A 126 11.62 3.79 7.90
CA GLN A 126 12.11 4.68 6.84
C GLN A 126 12.66 3.89 5.66
N PRO A 127 12.20 4.14 4.42
CA PRO A 127 12.81 3.54 3.24
C PRO A 127 14.25 4.05 3.08
N THR A 128 15.17 3.15 2.71
CA THR A 128 16.58 3.46 2.46
C THR A 128 16.97 3.32 1.00
N LYS A 129 16.05 2.88 0.16
CA LYS A 129 16.23 2.73 -1.28
C LYS A 129 15.06 3.37 -2.01
N SER A 130 15.33 3.90 -3.21
CA SER A 130 14.29 4.34 -4.14
C SER A 130 13.62 3.13 -4.80
N GLY A 131 12.37 3.28 -5.22
CA GLY A 131 11.63 2.25 -5.93
C GLY A 131 10.14 2.22 -5.63
N ASN A 132 9.52 1.15 -6.08
CA ASN A 132 8.11 0.86 -5.86
C ASN A 132 7.94 0.19 -4.50
N TYR A 133 7.08 0.75 -3.66
CA TYR A 133 6.77 0.18 -2.35
C TYR A 133 5.30 -0.16 -2.22
N LEU A 134 5.01 -1.30 -1.63
CA LEU A 134 3.68 -1.69 -1.23
C LEU A 134 3.51 -1.48 0.27
N LEU A 135 2.69 -0.51 0.64
CA LEU A 135 2.21 -0.35 2.00
C LEU A 135 1.22 -1.47 2.29
N LYS A 136 1.42 -2.20 3.38
CA LYS A 136 0.53 -3.26 3.85
C LYS A 136 0.01 -2.90 5.23
N VAL A 137 -1.30 -2.94 5.41
CA VAL A 137 -1.94 -2.73 6.71
C VAL A 137 -2.60 -4.02 7.15
N PHE A 138 -2.40 -4.41 8.40
CA PHE A 138 -2.87 -5.66 8.99
C PHE A 138 -3.27 -5.49 10.45
N LEU A 139 -4.03 -6.44 10.98
CA LEU A 139 -4.55 -6.43 12.34
C LEU A 139 -3.60 -7.14 13.32
N ASP A 140 -3.55 -6.64 14.55
CA ASP A 140 -2.93 -7.28 15.72
C ASP A 140 -1.44 -7.63 15.56
N GLY A 141 -0.72 -6.99 14.63
CA GLY A 141 0.66 -7.34 14.32
C GLY A 141 0.83 -8.64 13.55
N ASP A 142 -0.26 -9.27 13.12
CA ASP A 142 -0.28 -10.52 12.39
C ASP A 142 -0.38 -10.27 10.89
N THR A 143 0.72 -10.50 10.16
CA THR A 143 0.80 -10.27 8.71
C THR A 143 -0.13 -11.16 7.89
N SER A 144 -0.66 -12.25 8.47
CA SER A 144 -1.68 -13.09 7.83
C SER A 144 -3.06 -12.42 7.82
N LYS A 145 -3.32 -11.48 8.76
CA LYS A 145 -4.56 -10.71 8.86
C LYS A 145 -4.48 -9.41 8.04
N LEU A 146 -4.14 -9.54 6.75
CA LEU A 146 -4.00 -8.40 5.85
C LEU A 146 -5.36 -7.73 5.63
N VAL A 147 -5.40 -6.40 5.83
CA VAL A 147 -6.60 -5.58 5.74
C VAL A 147 -6.69 -4.89 4.38
N PHE A 148 -5.62 -4.23 3.96
CA PHE A 148 -5.49 -3.65 2.62
C PHE A 148 -4.04 -3.40 2.25
N THR A 149 -3.83 -3.14 0.97
CA THR A 149 -2.54 -2.70 0.42
C THR A 149 -2.71 -1.40 -0.37
N LYS A 150 -1.68 -0.55 -0.37
CA LYS A 150 -1.59 0.69 -1.17
C LYS A 150 -0.21 0.80 -1.79
N ARG A 151 -0.16 1.23 -3.04
CA ARG A 151 1.11 1.52 -3.72
C ARG A 151 1.64 2.88 -3.31
N MET A 152 2.95 2.99 -3.13
CA MET A 152 3.66 4.25 -2.94
C MET A 152 5.00 4.22 -3.66
N PHE A 153 5.56 5.37 -3.93
CA PHE A 153 6.80 5.52 -4.68
C PHE A 153 7.81 6.31 -3.86
N VAL A 154 9.03 5.84 -3.87
CA VAL A 154 10.18 6.54 -3.26
C VAL A 154 11.15 6.89 -4.38
N LEU A 155 11.36 8.17 -4.63
CA LEU A 155 12.23 8.67 -5.68
C LEU A 155 13.60 9.04 -5.09
N ASP A 156 14.68 8.72 -5.80
CA ASP A 156 16.03 9.21 -5.53
C ASP A 156 16.32 10.33 -6.54
N GLU A 157 16.27 11.56 -6.06
CA GLU A 157 16.67 12.72 -6.87
C GLU A 157 18.19 12.88 -6.80
N LYS A 158 18.90 12.15 -7.65
CA LYS A 158 20.30 12.45 -7.91
C LYS A 158 20.38 13.66 -8.87
N ILE A 159 20.79 14.78 -8.31
CA ILE A 159 21.18 15.97 -9.11
C ILE A 159 22.58 15.73 -9.65
#